data_c7d813c79e4fb6e7e26e0fe34e27a142
#
_entry.id   c7d813c79e4fb6e7e26e0fe34e27a142
#
_cell.length_a   1.000
_cell.length_b   1.000
_cell.length_c   1.000
_cell.angle_alpha   90.00
_cell.angle_beta   90.00
_cell.angle_gamma   90.00
#
_symmetry.space_group_name_H-M   'P 1'
#
loop_
_entity.id
_entity.type
_entity.pdbx_description
1 polymer ?
#
loop_
_entity_poly.entity_id
_entity_poly.type
_entity_poly.pdbx_seq_one_letter_code
_entity_poly.pdbx_strand_id
1 'polypeptide(L)' 'MQKIPWVVVEADDKQSIQREFTKGEIVDQFPSKEHSVFLVQGANVPPLPNTILEGPIYGVGVFRDERRARTLAKHLAEA' A
#
# COMPACT_ATOMS: atom_id res chain seq x y z
N MET A 1 -14.02 9.13 -2.21
CA MET A 1 -12.67 8.68 -1.80
C MET A 1 -12.34 9.18 -0.41
N GLN A 2 -11.72 8.34 0.39
CA GLN A 2 -11.22 8.74 1.69
C GLN A 2 -9.71 8.91 1.64
N LYS A 3 -9.22 9.92 2.34
CA LYS A 3 -7.79 10.08 2.54
C LYS A 3 -7.39 9.26 3.75
N ILE A 4 -6.56 8.25 3.55
CA ILE A 4 -6.09 7.37 4.60
C ILE A 4 -4.66 7.76 4.97
N PRO A 5 -4.35 7.95 6.27
CA PRO A 5 -3.01 8.36 6.68
C PRO A 5 -1.92 7.38 6.25
N TRP A 6 -2.17 6.09 6.36
CA TRP A 6 -1.16 5.07 6.06
C TRP A 6 -1.75 3.92 5.28
N VAL A 7 -1.10 3.57 4.18
CA VAL A 7 -1.50 2.44 3.34
C VAL A 7 -0.29 1.54 3.14
N VAL A 8 -0.49 0.25 3.35
CA VAL A 8 0.53 -0.76 3.05
C VAL A 8 0.09 -1.47 1.78
N VAL A 9 0.93 -1.43 0.75
CA VAL A 9 0.59 -1.99 -0.56
C VAL A 9 1.65 -2.99 -0.97
N GLU A 10 1.22 -4.20 -1.34
CA GLU A 10 2.10 -5.19 -1.93
C GLU A 10 1.91 -5.15 -3.44
N ALA A 11 2.96 -4.82 -4.18
CA ALA A 11 2.87 -4.57 -5.61
C ALA A 11 4.19 -4.84 -6.31
N ASP A 12 4.13 -4.96 -7.65
CA ASP A 12 5.33 -5.17 -8.47
C ASP A 12 6.10 -3.87 -8.70
N ASP A 13 5.41 -2.74 -8.80
CA ASP A 13 6.07 -1.49 -9.13
C ASP A 13 5.40 -0.27 -8.47
N LYS A 14 6.15 0.84 -8.43
CA LYS A 14 5.67 2.09 -7.85
C LYS A 14 4.61 2.78 -8.70
N GLN A 15 4.68 2.60 -10.00
CA GLN A 15 3.76 3.29 -10.92
C GLN A 15 2.32 2.86 -10.71
N SER A 16 2.11 1.56 -10.47
CA SER A 16 0.78 1.04 -10.20
C SER A 16 0.21 1.63 -8.92
N ILE A 17 1.05 1.80 -7.89
CA ILE A 17 0.64 2.40 -6.64
C ILE A 17 0.22 3.86 -6.85
N GLN A 18 1.02 4.62 -7.58
CA GLN A 18 0.73 6.04 -7.83
C GLN A 18 -0.55 6.22 -8.61
N ARG A 19 -0.86 5.28 -9.51
CA ARG A 19 -2.08 5.33 -10.31
C ARG A 19 -3.32 5.02 -9.48
N GLU A 20 -3.25 4.01 -8.63
CA GLU A 20 -4.40 3.56 -7.85
C GLU A 20 -4.61 4.36 -6.56
N PHE A 21 -3.54 4.81 -5.93
CA PHE A 21 -3.59 5.56 -4.68
C PHE A 21 -3.07 6.97 -4.93
N THR A 22 -3.93 7.80 -5.52
CA THR A 22 -3.54 9.14 -5.92
C THR A 22 -3.17 10.01 -4.72
N LYS A 23 -2.27 10.96 -4.93
CA LYS A 23 -1.77 11.92 -3.94
C LYS A 23 -1.04 11.29 -2.76
N GLY A 24 -0.79 9.98 -2.81
CA GLY A 24 0.02 9.34 -1.78
C GLY A 24 1.50 9.55 -2.01
N GLU A 25 2.26 9.52 -0.93
CA GLU A 25 3.71 9.58 -0.98
C GLU A 25 4.27 8.26 -0.49
N ILE A 26 5.10 7.61 -1.31
CA ILE A 26 5.78 6.39 -0.91
C ILE A 26 6.92 6.78 0.03
N VAL A 27 6.80 6.42 1.30
CA VAL A 27 7.79 6.78 2.31
C VAL A 27 8.78 5.67 2.59
N ASP A 28 8.44 4.43 2.27
CA ASP A 28 9.34 3.31 2.52
C ASP A 28 9.01 2.14 1.60
N GLN A 29 9.99 1.26 1.42
CA GLN A 29 9.85 0.08 0.58
C GLN A 29 10.55 -1.10 1.25
N PHE A 30 9.86 -2.23 1.32
CA PHE A 30 10.38 -3.45 1.93
C PHE A 30 10.38 -4.54 0.85
N PRO A 31 11.56 -4.98 0.37
CA PRO A 31 11.60 -6.04 -0.64
C PRO A 31 11.12 -7.37 -0.06
N SER A 32 10.36 -8.11 -0.84
CA SER A 32 9.95 -9.46 -0.49
C SER A 32 10.39 -10.43 -1.59
N LYS A 33 10.10 -11.71 -1.41
CA LYS A 33 10.57 -12.74 -2.35
C LYS A 33 10.02 -12.58 -3.76
N GLU A 34 8.74 -12.23 -3.87
CA GLU A 34 8.06 -12.16 -5.16
C GLU A 34 7.69 -10.74 -5.55
N HIS A 35 7.44 -9.91 -4.58
CA HIS A 35 6.95 -8.55 -4.81
C HIS A 35 7.66 -7.59 -3.87
N SER A 36 7.30 -6.33 -3.92
CA SER A 36 7.75 -5.36 -2.94
C SER A 36 6.57 -4.88 -2.12
N VAL A 37 6.82 -4.53 -0.86
CA VAL A 37 5.83 -3.96 0.03
C VAL A 37 6.14 -2.49 0.18
N PHE A 38 5.17 -1.63 -0.10
CA PHE A 38 5.34 -0.18 -0.05
C PHE A 38 4.51 0.41 1.07
N LEU A 39 5.09 1.37 1.77
CA LEU A 39 4.38 2.14 2.77
C LEU A 39 4.06 3.51 2.18
N VAL A 40 2.78 3.84 2.08
CA VAL A 40 2.30 5.05 1.43
C VAL A 40 1.58 5.93 2.45
N GLN A 41 1.92 7.21 2.46
CA GLN A 41 1.33 8.19 3.37
C GLN A 41 0.39 9.13 2.64
N GLY A 42 -0.78 9.36 3.23
CA GLY A 42 -1.68 10.41 2.77
C GLY A 42 -2.41 10.13 1.47
N ALA A 43 -2.49 8.85 1.06
CA ALA A 43 -3.11 8.50 -0.20
C ALA A 43 -4.62 8.62 -0.17
N ASN A 44 -5.19 8.94 -1.33
CA ASN A 44 -6.61 8.76 -1.56
C ASN A 44 -6.85 7.30 -1.92
N VAL A 45 -7.69 6.63 -1.14
CA VAL A 45 -7.99 5.22 -1.36
C VAL A 45 -9.38 5.09 -1.95
N PRO A 46 -9.55 4.33 -3.05
CA PRO A 46 -10.88 4.09 -3.61
C PRO A 46 -11.79 3.43 -2.58
N PRO A 47 -13.11 3.62 -2.67
CA PRO A 47 -14.03 2.99 -1.71
C PRO A 47 -13.92 1.47 -1.74
N LEU A 48 -13.76 0.85 -0.58
CA LEU A 48 -13.79 -0.59 -0.40
C LEU A 48 -15.18 -0.98 0.08
N PRO A 49 -15.67 -2.19 -0.18
CA PRO A 49 -15.07 -3.33 -0.89
C PRO A 49 -15.29 -3.33 -2.41
N ASN A 50 -15.87 -2.29 -2.96
CA ASN A 50 -16.25 -2.27 -4.37
C ASN A 50 -15.09 -1.93 -5.31
N THR A 51 -13.90 -1.74 -4.75
CA THR A 51 -12.71 -1.46 -5.53
C THR A 51 -12.13 -2.74 -6.09
N ILE A 52 -11.90 -2.76 -7.39
CA ILE A 52 -11.19 -3.84 -8.05
C ILE A 52 -9.77 -3.35 -8.27
N LEU A 53 -8.81 -3.99 -7.61
CA LEU A 53 -7.41 -3.69 -7.83
C LEU A 53 -6.91 -4.53 -8.98
N GLU A 54 -6.39 -3.88 -10.00
CA GLU A 54 -5.96 -4.54 -11.21
C GLU A 54 -4.44 -4.53 -11.33
N GLY A 55 -3.97 -5.43 -12.19
CA GLY A 55 -2.57 -5.48 -12.55
C GLY A 55 -1.71 -5.95 -11.42
N PRO A 56 -0.58 -5.31 -11.18
CA PRO A 56 0.44 -5.82 -10.28
C PRO A 56 0.24 -5.43 -8.80
N ILE A 57 -0.99 -5.25 -8.35
CA ILE A 57 -1.26 -4.99 -6.94
C ILE A 57 -1.89 -6.23 -6.32
N TYR A 58 -1.26 -6.77 -5.27
CA TYR A 58 -1.61 -8.06 -4.69
C TYR A 58 -2.25 -7.98 -3.32
N GLY A 59 -2.05 -6.89 -2.60
CA GLY A 59 -2.66 -6.73 -1.29
C GLY A 59 -2.59 -5.30 -0.81
N VAL A 60 -3.57 -4.92 0.01
CA VAL A 60 -3.66 -3.58 0.58
C VAL A 60 -4.14 -3.66 2.01
N GLY A 61 -3.48 -2.91 2.90
CA GLY A 61 -3.94 -2.69 4.25
C GLY A 61 -4.00 -1.20 4.52
N VAL A 62 -5.04 -0.74 5.20
CA VAL A 62 -5.19 0.68 5.53
C VAL A 62 -5.16 0.87 7.04
N PHE A 63 -4.45 1.89 7.50
CA PHE A 63 -4.22 2.13 8.92
C PHE A 63 -4.23 3.62 9.23
N ARG A 64 -4.65 3.95 10.44
CA ARG A 64 -4.52 5.31 10.96
C ARG A 64 -3.22 5.48 11.75
N ASP A 65 -2.59 4.37 12.14
CA ASP A 65 -1.41 4.35 12.98
C ASP A 65 -0.21 3.87 12.18
N GLU A 66 0.82 4.70 12.11
CA GLU A 66 2.05 4.38 11.40
C GLU A 66 2.71 3.11 11.93
N ARG A 67 2.73 2.92 13.23
CA ARG A 67 3.37 1.75 13.85
C ARG A 67 2.74 0.46 13.34
N ARG A 68 1.41 0.42 13.30
CA ARG A 68 0.70 -0.77 12.81
C ARG A 68 0.96 -1.01 11.33
N ALA A 69 0.98 0.07 10.56
CA ALA A 69 1.27 -0.04 9.13
C ALA A 69 2.66 -0.60 8.90
N ARG A 70 3.67 -0.10 9.61
CA ARG A 70 5.03 -0.59 9.49
C ARG A 70 5.16 -2.03 9.96
N THR A 71 4.46 -2.41 11.00
CA THR A 71 4.46 -3.79 11.48
C THR A 71 3.94 -4.75 10.42
N LEU A 72 2.83 -4.39 9.78
CA LEU A 72 2.30 -5.22 8.70
C LEU A 72 3.24 -5.27 7.52
N ALA A 73 3.82 -4.14 7.13
CA ALA A 73 4.74 -4.08 5.99
C ALA A 73 5.95 -5.00 6.21
N LYS A 74 6.53 -4.96 7.38
CA LYS A 74 7.66 -5.83 7.73
C LYS A 74 7.25 -7.29 7.72
N HIS A 75 6.09 -7.59 8.26
CA HIS A 75 5.58 -8.96 8.31
C HIS A 75 5.39 -9.54 6.91
N LEU A 76 4.79 -8.76 6.01
CA LEU A 76 4.59 -9.17 4.64
C LEU A 76 5.91 -9.36 3.91
N ALA A 77 6.87 -8.50 4.17
CA ALA A 77 8.19 -8.60 3.52
C ALA A 77 8.97 -9.82 3.97
N GLU A 78 8.73 -10.28 5.19
CA GLU A 78 9.40 -11.45 5.75
C GLU A 78 8.73 -12.78 5.39
N ALA A 79 7.52 -12.70 4.87
CA ALA A 79 6.73 -13.90 4.56
C ALA A 79 7.28 -14.67 3.36
#